data_a9f7daac4d6804bda6556915ef219225
#
_entry.id   a9f7daac4d6804bda6556915ef219225
#
_cell.length_a   1.000
_cell.length_b   1.000
_cell.length_c   1.000
_cell.angle_alpha   90.00
_cell.angle_beta   90.00
_cell.angle_gamma   90.00
#
_symmetry.space_group_name_H-M   'P 1'
#
loop_
_entity.id
_entity.type
_entity.pdbx_description
1 polymer ?
#
loop_
_entity_poly.entity_id
_entity_poly.type
_entity_poly.pdbx_seq_one_letter_code
_entity_poly.pdbx_strand_id
1 'polypeptide(L)'
;VFELDNGVPTYGYDLAQAVKDGYLVDYVSVESKLKFIEQGIVYDELSEEDKEEYERTFTEEDGNLPDSISSSALNTWIFNEDTIKQVLHILMEHAIKIDYGQKLGKTILFAKNHKHAETIFEIFEKEYPHLKGYAKVIDNRTTYVQSAIDEFSDPKKMPQIAISVDMLDTGIDVPEVLNLVF
;
A
#
# COMPACT_ATOMS: atom_id res chain seq x y z
N VAL A 1 -2.81 30.95 21.65
CA VAL A 1 -4.09 30.83 20.95
C VAL A 1 -3.98 31.72 19.73
N PHE A 2 -4.07 31.17 18.54
CA PHE A 2 -4.02 31.94 17.30
C PHE A 2 -5.43 32.47 17.04
N GLU A 3 -5.61 33.78 17.09
CA GLU A 3 -6.84 34.43 16.64
C GLU A 3 -6.86 34.39 15.11
N LEU A 4 -7.63 33.46 14.55
CA LEU A 4 -7.86 33.35 13.12
C LEU A 4 -9.19 34.04 12.79
N ASP A 5 -9.15 35.10 12.01
CA ASP A 5 -10.37 35.71 11.46
C ASP A 5 -11.01 34.73 10.47
N ASN A 6 -12.22 34.24 10.82
CA ASN A 6 -13.05 33.32 10.01
C ASN A 6 -12.34 32.02 9.56
N GLY A 7 -11.40 31.51 10.35
CA GLY A 7 -10.69 30.27 10.04
C GLY A 7 -9.63 30.41 8.93
N VAL A 8 -9.35 31.63 8.47
CA VAL A 8 -8.29 31.86 7.49
C VAL A 8 -6.94 31.98 8.18
N PRO A 9 -5.94 31.18 7.85
CA PRO A 9 -4.62 31.28 8.47
C PRO A 9 -3.95 32.61 8.10
N THR A 10 -3.20 33.17 9.03
CA THR A 10 -2.42 34.40 8.83
C THR A 10 -1.38 34.22 7.72
N TYR A 11 -0.90 33.02 7.53
CA TYR A 11 0.01 32.59 6.46
C TYR A 11 -0.32 31.17 6.07
N GLY A 12 -0.42 30.91 4.77
CA GLY A 12 -0.61 29.59 4.20
C GLY A 12 0.51 29.31 3.19
N TYR A 13 1.19 28.18 3.33
CA TYR A 13 2.15 27.69 2.37
C TYR A 13 1.69 26.28 1.96
N ASP A 14 0.98 26.22 0.86
CA ASP A 14 0.39 24.99 0.38
C ASP A 14 1.34 24.14 -0.48
N LEU A 15 0.94 22.90 -0.78
CA LEU A 15 1.71 21.97 -1.58
C LEU A 15 2.04 22.54 -2.97
N ALA A 16 1.06 23.15 -3.63
CA ALA A 16 1.25 23.69 -4.98
C ALA A 16 2.31 24.79 -5.00
N GLN A 17 2.32 25.67 -3.97
CA GLN A 17 3.34 26.71 -3.85
C GLN A 17 4.71 26.10 -3.54
N ALA A 18 4.78 25.07 -2.68
CA ALA A 18 6.03 24.38 -2.35
C ALA A 18 6.66 23.67 -3.56
N VAL A 19 5.84 23.06 -4.41
CA VAL A 19 6.28 22.47 -5.69
C VAL A 19 6.78 23.56 -6.64
N LYS A 20 6.03 24.67 -6.78
CA LYS A 20 6.40 25.78 -7.64
C LYS A 20 7.72 26.45 -7.22
N ASP A 21 7.94 26.55 -5.91
CA ASP A 21 9.15 27.14 -5.32
C ASP A 21 10.34 26.15 -5.34
N GLY A 22 10.13 24.90 -5.73
CA GLY A 22 11.17 23.86 -5.84
C GLY A 22 11.58 23.21 -4.53
N TYR A 23 10.79 23.37 -3.47
CA TYR A 23 11.01 22.70 -2.19
C TYR A 23 10.41 21.29 -2.14
N LEU A 24 9.37 21.02 -2.92
CA LEU A 24 8.77 19.71 -3.07
C LEU A 24 8.72 19.32 -4.55
N VAL A 25 8.70 18.01 -4.81
CA VAL A 25 8.52 17.47 -6.15
C VAL A 25 7.03 17.31 -6.45
N ASP A 26 6.68 17.44 -7.74
CA ASP A 26 5.33 17.13 -8.19
C ASP A 26 5.08 15.62 -8.14
N TYR A 27 3.81 15.23 -8.09
CA TYR A 27 3.42 13.82 -8.01
C TYR A 27 2.35 13.48 -9.04
N VAL A 28 2.31 12.22 -9.43
CA VAL A 28 1.25 11.63 -10.27
C VAL A 28 0.53 10.60 -9.45
N SER A 29 -0.79 10.72 -9.35
CA SER A 29 -1.65 9.73 -8.69
C SER A 29 -2.18 8.73 -9.72
N VAL A 30 -2.02 7.44 -9.44
CA VAL A 30 -2.64 6.34 -10.17
C VAL A 30 -3.69 5.72 -9.26
N GLU A 31 -4.96 5.92 -9.58
CA GLU A 31 -6.07 5.34 -8.83
C GLU A 31 -6.48 4.01 -9.47
N SER A 32 -6.44 2.94 -8.70
CA SER A 32 -6.99 1.65 -9.09
C SER A 32 -8.34 1.46 -8.42
N LYS A 33 -9.39 1.40 -9.24
CA LYS A 33 -10.75 1.16 -8.74
C LYS A 33 -11.06 -0.32 -8.82
N LEU A 34 -11.12 -0.96 -7.66
CA LEU A 34 -11.63 -2.32 -7.56
C LEU A 34 -13.15 -2.28 -7.59
N LYS A 35 -13.78 -2.92 -8.58
CA LYS A 35 -15.25 -2.88 -8.78
C LYS A 35 -16.04 -3.21 -7.52
N PHE A 36 -15.57 -4.18 -6.73
CA PHE A 36 -16.23 -4.59 -5.51
C PHE A 36 -16.20 -3.53 -4.38
N ILE A 37 -15.23 -2.61 -4.37
CA ILE A 37 -15.19 -1.50 -3.40
C ILE A 37 -16.32 -0.51 -3.67
N GLU A 38 -16.66 -0.28 -4.94
CA GLU A 38 -17.73 0.65 -5.31
C GLU A 38 -19.13 0.02 -5.24
N GLN A 39 -19.24 -1.24 -5.66
CA GLN A 39 -20.53 -1.91 -5.90
C GLN A 39 -20.91 -2.94 -4.83
N GLY A 40 -19.97 -3.29 -3.93
CA GLY A 40 -20.12 -4.45 -3.08
C GLY A 40 -19.81 -5.75 -3.81
N ILE A 41 -20.04 -6.87 -3.16
CA ILE A 41 -19.89 -8.20 -3.75
C ILE A 41 -21.24 -8.88 -3.79
N VAL A 42 -21.59 -9.44 -4.94
CA VAL A 42 -22.76 -10.29 -5.14
C VAL A 42 -22.24 -11.70 -5.40
N TYR A 43 -22.62 -12.67 -4.56
CA TYR A 43 -22.12 -14.04 -4.60
C TYR A 43 -22.27 -14.69 -5.98
N ASP A 44 -23.40 -14.51 -6.63
CA ASP A 44 -23.70 -15.11 -7.94
C ASP A 44 -22.82 -14.57 -9.10
N GLU A 45 -22.19 -13.41 -8.90
CA GLU A 45 -21.32 -12.77 -9.91
C GLU A 45 -19.84 -13.17 -9.76
N LEU A 46 -19.49 -13.93 -8.70
CA LEU A 46 -18.13 -14.37 -8.43
C LEU A 46 -17.71 -15.55 -9.31
N SER A 47 -16.40 -15.67 -9.56
CA SER A 47 -15.81 -16.89 -10.11
C SER A 47 -15.92 -18.05 -9.10
N GLU A 48 -15.77 -19.28 -9.57
CA GLU A 48 -15.84 -20.45 -8.67
C GLU A 48 -14.73 -20.42 -7.60
N GLU A 49 -13.56 -19.92 -7.93
CA GLU A 49 -12.43 -19.75 -7.00
C GLU A 49 -12.72 -18.69 -5.94
N ASP A 50 -13.31 -17.55 -6.36
CA ASP A 50 -13.70 -16.47 -5.45
C ASP A 50 -14.89 -16.87 -4.55
N LYS A 51 -15.78 -17.74 -5.01
CA LYS A 51 -16.90 -18.27 -4.22
C LYS A 51 -16.40 -19.10 -3.03
N GLU A 52 -15.40 -19.96 -3.24
CA GLU A 52 -14.83 -20.75 -2.14
C GLU A 52 -14.22 -19.84 -1.05
N GLU A 53 -13.56 -18.75 -1.45
CA GLU A 53 -13.01 -17.79 -0.50
C GLU A 53 -14.11 -16.94 0.16
N TYR A 54 -15.14 -16.57 -0.59
CA TYR A 54 -16.31 -15.87 -0.05
C TYR A 54 -17.02 -16.71 1.01
N GLU A 55 -17.29 -17.97 0.74
CA GLU A 55 -17.91 -18.93 1.68
C GLU A 55 -17.07 -19.09 2.94
N ARG A 56 -15.76 -19.27 2.80
CA ARG A 56 -14.84 -19.38 3.94
C ARG A 56 -14.80 -18.13 4.82
N THR A 57 -14.95 -16.95 4.20
CA THR A 57 -14.76 -15.66 4.88
C THR A 57 -16.06 -15.14 5.50
N PHE A 58 -17.19 -15.37 4.85
CA PHE A 58 -18.47 -14.74 5.18
C PHE A 58 -19.56 -15.70 5.65
N THR A 59 -19.30 -17.02 5.72
CA THR A 59 -20.24 -17.94 6.36
C THR A 59 -20.34 -17.60 7.86
N GLU A 60 -21.54 -17.29 8.31
CA GLU A 60 -21.84 -16.97 9.71
C GLU A 60 -21.76 -18.24 10.59
N GLU A 61 -21.67 -18.05 11.93
CA GLU A 61 -21.57 -19.19 12.88
C GLU A 61 -22.77 -20.15 12.80
N ASP A 62 -23.93 -19.67 12.33
CA ASP A 62 -25.14 -20.47 12.10
C ASP A 62 -25.16 -21.19 10.75
N GLY A 63 -24.10 -21.05 9.94
CA GLY A 63 -23.98 -21.65 8.61
C GLY A 63 -24.68 -20.85 7.50
N ASN A 64 -25.20 -19.68 7.80
CA ASN A 64 -25.83 -18.82 6.80
C ASN A 64 -24.78 -18.09 5.98
N LEU A 65 -24.95 -18.03 4.65
CA LEU A 65 -24.10 -17.34 3.71
C LEU A 65 -24.85 -16.13 3.14
N PRO A 66 -24.38 -14.90 3.31
CA PRO A 66 -25.04 -13.73 2.72
C PRO A 66 -24.97 -13.77 1.19
N ASP A 67 -26.06 -13.47 0.51
CA ASP A 67 -26.11 -13.36 -0.96
C ASP A 67 -25.31 -12.16 -1.50
N SER A 68 -25.10 -11.15 -0.66
CA SER A 68 -24.32 -9.97 -1.00
C SER A 68 -23.69 -9.30 0.21
N ILE A 69 -22.56 -8.63 0.00
CA ILE A 69 -21.87 -7.84 1.01
C ILE A 69 -21.74 -6.40 0.54
N SER A 70 -22.19 -5.47 1.37
CA SER A 70 -22.07 -4.05 1.08
C SER A 70 -20.62 -3.58 1.10
N SER A 71 -20.32 -2.53 0.35
CA SER A 71 -18.99 -1.91 0.31
C SER A 71 -18.44 -1.53 1.71
N SER A 72 -19.29 -1.22 2.68
CA SER A 72 -18.88 -0.92 4.06
C SER A 72 -18.45 -2.15 4.87
N ALA A 73 -18.93 -3.34 4.51
CA ALA A 73 -18.58 -4.61 5.17
C ALA A 73 -17.33 -5.28 4.56
N LEU A 74 -16.84 -4.76 3.44
CA LEU A 74 -15.74 -5.33 2.66
C LEU A 74 -14.34 -5.17 3.25
N ASN A 75 -14.18 -4.46 4.36
CA ASN A 75 -12.87 -4.24 4.97
C ASN A 75 -12.06 -5.53 5.26
N THR A 76 -12.74 -6.67 5.35
CA THR A 76 -12.08 -7.98 5.54
C THR A 76 -11.62 -8.58 4.21
N TRP A 77 -12.34 -8.30 3.12
CA TRP A 77 -12.07 -8.85 1.78
C TRP A 77 -10.99 -8.09 0.99
N ILE A 78 -10.78 -6.80 1.29
CA ILE A 78 -9.71 -6.00 0.68
C ILE A 78 -8.31 -6.58 0.96
N PHE A 79 -8.20 -7.43 1.99
CA PHE A 79 -6.95 -8.08 2.37
C PHE A 79 -6.81 -9.51 1.84
N ASN A 80 -7.66 -9.92 0.89
CA ASN A 80 -7.53 -11.23 0.28
C ASN A 80 -6.29 -11.31 -0.64
N GLU A 81 -5.85 -12.53 -0.89
CA GLU A 81 -4.64 -12.81 -1.67
C GLU A 81 -4.72 -12.22 -3.08
N ASP A 82 -5.88 -12.30 -3.75
CA ASP A 82 -6.04 -11.85 -5.13
C ASP A 82 -6.03 -10.33 -5.26
N THR A 83 -6.62 -9.61 -4.29
CA THR A 83 -6.52 -8.15 -4.24
C THR A 83 -5.07 -7.70 -4.06
N ILE A 84 -4.34 -8.34 -3.15
CA ILE A 84 -2.92 -8.05 -2.92
C ILE A 84 -2.09 -8.32 -4.17
N LYS A 85 -2.33 -9.45 -4.87
CA LYS A 85 -1.66 -9.75 -6.16
C LYS A 85 -1.92 -8.68 -7.20
N GLN A 86 -3.17 -8.23 -7.35
CA GLN A 86 -3.52 -7.16 -8.29
C GLN A 86 -2.80 -5.86 -7.95
N VAL A 87 -2.78 -5.45 -6.69
CA VAL A 87 -2.06 -4.25 -6.23
C VAL A 87 -0.56 -4.35 -6.54
N LEU A 88 0.05 -5.50 -6.24
CA LEU A 88 1.46 -5.74 -6.53
C LEU A 88 1.73 -5.74 -8.04
N HIS A 89 0.84 -6.31 -8.85
CA HIS A 89 0.96 -6.28 -10.31
C HIS A 89 0.91 -4.85 -10.86
N ILE A 90 -0.07 -4.05 -10.42
CA ILE A 90 -0.21 -2.64 -10.79
C ILE A 90 1.03 -1.84 -10.37
N LEU A 91 1.54 -2.07 -9.16
CA LEU A 91 2.79 -1.46 -8.70
C LEU A 91 3.95 -1.81 -9.64
N MET A 92 4.16 -3.09 -9.93
CA MET A 92 5.29 -3.53 -10.76
C MET A 92 5.18 -3.05 -12.21
N GLU A 93 3.98 -2.80 -12.72
CA GLU A 93 3.74 -2.32 -14.08
C GLU A 93 3.91 -0.80 -14.19
N HIS A 94 3.25 -0.03 -13.31
CA HIS A 94 3.07 1.41 -13.46
C HIS A 94 4.00 2.28 -12.61
N ALA A 95 4.67 1.72 -11.62
CA ALA A 95 5.55 2.49 -10.74
C ALA A 95 6.76 3.07 -11.46
N ILE A 96 7.28 4.15 -10.92
CA ILE A 96 8.50 4.79 -11.41
C ILE A 96 9.67 3.82 -11.23
N LYS A 97 10.38 3.59 -12.34
CA LYS A 97 11.55 2.73 -12.41
C LYS A 97 12.82 3.53 -12.66
N ILE A 98 13.90 3.05 -12.12
CA ILE A 98 15.26 3.57 -12.31
C ILE A 98 16.07 2.62 -13.19
N ASP A 99 17.35 2.94 -13.43
CA ASP A 99 18.27 2.11 -14.22
C ASP A 99 17.69 1.74 -15.59
N TYR A 100 17.21 2.75 -16.33
CA TYR A 100 16.59 2.58 -17.66
C TYR A 100 15.36 1.66 -17.66
N GLY A 101 14.60 1.66 -16.56
CA GLY A 101 13.37 0.87 -16.41
C GLY A 101 13.59 -0.56 -15.91
N GLN A 102 14.84 -0.94 -15.57
CA GLN A 102 15.16 -2.29 -15.13
C GLN A 102 14.91 -2.53 -13.64
N LYS A 103 14.90 -1.46 -12.84
CA LYS A 103 14.77 -1.55 -11.39
C LYS A 103 13.65 -0.64 -10.90
N LEU A 104 12.81 -1.15 -10.02
CA LEU A 104 11.82 -0.34 -9.34
C LEU A 104 12.51 0.74 -8.50
N GLY A 105 12.02 1.97 -8.54
CA GLY A 105 12.46 2.99 -7.60
C GLY A 105 12.09 2.63 -6.16
N LYS A 106 12.75 3.23 -5.17
CA LYS A 106 12.39 3.00 -3.76
C LYS A 106 10.90 3.24 -3.56
N THR A 107 10.24 2.28 -2.94
CA THR A 107 8.78 2.23 -2.81
C THR A 107 8.42 1.97 -1.35
N ILE A 108 7.47 2.74 -0.82
CA ILE A 108 6.83 2.43 0.46
C ILE A 108 5.43 1.92 0.16
N LEU A 109 5.11 0.75 0.70
CA LEU A 109 3.77 0.16 0.66
C LEU A 109 3.21 0.14 2.08
N PHE A 110 2.11 0.84 2.31
CA PHE A 110 1.49 0.96 3.61
C PHE A 110 0.54 -0.21 3.87
N ALA A 111 0.77 -0.93 4.95
CA ALA A 111 -0.05 -2.04 5.38
C ALA A 111 -0.86 -1.65 6.63
N LYS A 112 -2.08 -2.17 6.75
CA LYS A 112 -2.99 -1.88 7.86
C LYS A 112 -2.45 -2.33 9.22
N ASN A 113 -1.76 -3.45 9.27
CA ASN A 113 -1.19 -4.04 10.48
C ASN A 113 -0.08 -5.02 10.11
N HIS A 114 0.63 -5.52 11.11
CA HIS A 114 1.74 -6.46 10.95
C HIS A 114 1.37 -7.72 10.15
N LYS A 115 0.24 -8.36 10.45
CA LYS A 115 -0.20 -9.56 9.73
C LYS A 115 -0.45 -9.27 8.25
N HIS A 116 -1.05 -8.13 7.93
CA HIS A 116 -1.24 -7.69 6.54
C HIS A 116 0.11 -7.45 5.85
N ALA A 117 1.07 -6.83 6.54
CA ALA A 117 2.41 -6.62 5.99
C ALA A 117 3.13 -7.95 5.69
N GLU A 118 3.03 -8.94 6.59
CA GLU A 118 3.58 -10.28 6.36
C GLU A 118 2.89 -10.97 5.17
N THR A 119 1.56 -10.90 5.09
CA THR A 119 0.80 -11.47 3.95
C THR A 119 1.22 -10.86 2.62
N ILE A 120 1.35 -9.53 2.54
CA ILE A 120 1.84 -8.85 1.34
C ILE A 120 3.26 -9.33 0.98
N PHE A 121 4.14 -9.45 1.97
CA PHE A 121 5.51 -9.91 1.77
C PHE A 121 5.55 -11.34 1.23
N GLU A 122 4.78 -12.27 1.83
CA GLU A 122 4.72 -13.67 1.40
C GLU A 122 4.18 -13.80 -0.04
N ILE A 123 3.14 -13.04 -0.38
CA ILE A 123 2.58 -13.01 -1.73
C ILE A 123 3.60 -12.45 -2.71
N PHE A 124 4.31 -11.37 -2.35
CA PHE A 124 5.36 -10.81 -3.20
C PHE A 124 6.47 -11.83 -3.49
N GLU A 125 7.00 -12.51 -2.49
CA GLU A 125 8.04 -13.54 -2.66
C GLU A 125 7.55 -14.72 -3.53
N LYS A 126 6.26 -15.07 -3.45
CA LYS A 126 5.62 -16.13 -4.25
C LYS A 126 5.43 -15.73 -5.70
N GLU A 127 4.92 -14.52 -5.95
CA GLU A 127 4.64 -14.01 -7.31
C GLU A 127 5.92 -13.58 -8.05
N TYR A 128 6.93 -13.09 -7.31
CA TYR A 128 8.19 -12.58 -7.87
C TYR A 128 9.43 -13.29 -7.29
N PRO A 129 9.55 -14.63 -7.41
CA PRO A 129 10.63 -15.39 -6.77
C PRO A 129 12.03 -15.03 -7.27
N HIS A 130 12.12 -14.41 -8.47
CA HIS A 130 13.37 -13.90 -9.05
C HIS A 130 13.82 -12.57 -8.42
N LEU A 131 12.96 -11.90 -7.63
CA LEU A 131 13.24 -10.65 -6.91
C LEU A 131 13.45 -10.87 -5.41
N LYS A 132 14.05 -11.98 -5.02
CA LYS A 132 14.29 -12.30 -3.61
C LYS A 132 15.08 -11.19 -2.91
N GLY A 133 14.56 -10.77 -1.73
CA GLY A 133 15.12 -9.68 -0.95
C GLY A 133 14.79 -8.27 -1.46
N TYR A 134 13.94 -8.18 -2.49
CA TYR A 134 13.50 -6.92 -3.06
C TYR A 134 12.51 -6.17 -2.16
N ALA A 135 11.68 -6.92 -1.44
CA ALA A 135 10.75 -6.42 -0.45
C ALA A 135 11.20 -6.78 0.98
N LYS A 136 10.85 -5.94 1.95
CA LYS A 136 11.11 -6.18 3.39
C LYS A 136 10.01 -5.52 4.21
N VAL A 137 9.52 -6.22 5.23
CA VAL A 137 8.64 -5.62 6.24
C VAL A 137 9.48 -4.75 7.17
N ILE A 138 9.06 -3.50 7.35
CA ILE A 138 9.68 -2.51 8.26
C ILE A 138 8.58 -1.93 9.13
N ASP A 139 8.47 -2.46 10.34
CA ASP A 139 7.49 -2.05 11.34
C ASP A 139 8.10 -2.07 12.75
N ASN A 140 7.29 -1.80 13.77
CA ASN A 140 7.73 -1.75 15.17
C ASN A 140 8.18 -3.11 15.74
N ARG A 141 7.95 -4.23 15.04
CA ARG A 141 8.40 -5.58 15.42
C ARG A 141 9.70 -5.97 14.71
N THR A 142 10.15 -5.17 13.76
CA THR A 142 11.37 -5.43 13.00
C THR A 142 12.58 -5.34 13.93
N THR A 143 13.35 -6.43 14.01
CA THR A 143 14.60 -6.43 14.75
C THR A 143 15.60 -5.49 14.09
N TYR A 144 16.23 -4.60 14.88
CA TYR A 144 17.14 -3.56 14.38
C TYR A 144 16.49 -2.64 13.34
N VAL A 145 15.30 -2.13 13.64
CA VAL A 145 14.48 -1.30 12.75
C VAL A 145 15.27 -0.12 12.15
N GLN A 146 16.11 0.56 12.92
CA GLN A 146 16.94 1.66 12.43
C GLN A 146 17.89 1.20 11.31
N SER A 147 18.54 0.05 11.48
CA SER A 147 19.40 -0.51 10.43
C SER A 147 18.61 -0.87 9.17
N ALA A 148 17.38 -1.34 9.32
CA ALA A 148 16.50 -1.63 8.18
C ALA A 148 16.09 -0.34 7.43
N ILE A 149 15.83 0.74 8.16
CA ILE A 149 15.55 2.06 7.59
C ILE A 149 16.80 2.62 6.90
N ASP A 150 17.97 2.53 7.51
CA ASP A 150 19.21 3.00 6.92
C ASP A 150 19.58 2.21 5.65
N GLU A 151 19.33 0.90 5.62
CA GLU A 151 19.49 0.08 4.41
C GLU A 151 18.50 0.49 3.32
N PHE A 152 17.24 0.72 3.68
CA PHE A 152 16.22 1.17 2.72
C PHE A 152 16.53 2.56 2.17
N SER A 153 17.06 3.47 2.99
CA SER A 153 17.42 4.82 2.59
C SER A 153 18.64 4.90 1.65
N ASP A 154 19.46 3.85 1.62
CA ASP A 154 20.62 3.80 0.73
C ASP A 154 20.17 3.41 -0.70
N PRO A 155 20.37 4.28 -1.72
CA PRO A 155 19.94 3.99 -3.10
C PRO A 155 20.60 2.76 -3.72
N LYS A 156 21.76 2.33 -3.18
CA LYS A 156 22.54 1.20 -3.70
C LYS A 156 22.22 -0.13 -3.02
N LYS A 157 21.47 -0.09 -1.92
CA LYS A 157 21.13 -1.29 -1.15
C LYS A 157 19.69 -1.76 -1.39
N MET A 158 19.45 -3.02 -1.08
CA MET A 158 18.10 -3.57 -0.93
C MET A 158 17.58 -3.24 0.48
N PRO A 159 16.28 -3.22 0.71
CA PRO A 159 15.21 -3.55 -0.23
C PRO A 159 14.84 -2.37 -1.15
N GLN A 160 14.11 -2.65 -2.24
CA GLN A 160 13.46 -1.62 -3.06
C GLN A 160 12.06 -1.30 -2.56
N ILE A 161 11.38 -2.27 -1.94
CA ILE A 161 10.04 -2.11 -1.38
C ILE A 161 10.12 -2.26 0.13
N ALA A 162 9.76 -1.21 0.85
CA ALA A 162 9.51 -1.25 2.29
C ALA A 162 8.01 -1.42 2.51
N ILE A 163 7.59 -2.55 3.09
CA ILE A 163 6.20 -2.78 3.52
C ILE A 163 6.10 -2.30 4.96
N SER A 164 5.39 -1.21 5.19
CA SER A 164 5.40 -0.50 6.47
C SER A 164 4.04 -0.47 7.15
N VAL A 165 4.08 -0.50 8.48
CA VAL A 165 2.93 -0.26 9.36
C VAL A 165 3.29 0.89 10.29
N ASP A 166 2.66 2.06 10.11
CA ASP A 166 2.76 3.27 10.95
C ASP A 166 4.20 3.78 11.25
N MET A 167 5.24 3.27 10.55
CA MET A 167 6.63 3.62 10.85
C MET A 167 7.26 4.57 9.82
N LEU A 168 6.82 4.49 8.55
CA LEU A 168 7.41 5.23 7.44
C LEU A 168 6.46 6.32 6.91
N ASP A 169 5.40 6.65 7.65
CA ASP A 169 4.41 7.66 7.30
C ASP A 169 4.79 9.06 7.78
N THR A 170 5.55 9.15 8.87
CA THR A 170 5.98 10.42 9.44
C THR A 170 7.42 10.34 9.99
N GLY A 171 8.12 11.46 9.93
CA GLY A 171 9.42 11.63 10.60
C GLY A 171 10.62 10.95 9.93
N ILE A 172 10.46 10.46 8.69
CA ILE A 172 11.55 9.88 7.92
C ILE A 172 11.84 10.78 6.73
N ASP A 173 13.11 11.05 6.53
CA ASP A 173 13.60 11.73 5.34
C ASP A 173 14.36 10.72 4.48
N VAL A 174 13.66 10.15 3.48
CA VAL A 174 14.24 9.26 2.48
C VAL A 174 13.97 9.85 1.09
N PRO A 175 14.86 10.74 0.61
CA PRO A 175 14.68 11.44 -0.67
C PRO A 175 14.58 10.50 -1.87
N GLU A 176 15.07 9.27 -1.72
CA GLU A 176 15.10 8.24 -2.76
C GLU A 176 13.75 7.56 -3.02
N VAL A 177 12.74 7.83 -2.20
CA VAL A 177 11.40 7.25 -2.39
C VAL A 177 10.72 7.90 -3.58
N LEU A 178 10.38 7.07 -4.55
CA LEU A 178 9.73 7.47 -5.81
C LEU A 178 8.28 6.99 -5.91
N ASN A 179 7.89 5.98 -5.14
CA ASN A 179 6.56 5.41 -5.21
C ASN A 179 5.98 5.23 -3.81
N LEU A 180 4.69 5.56 -3.68
CA LEU A 180 3.89 5.32 -2.48
C LEU A 180 2.65 4.51 -2.85
N VAL A 181 2.32 3.49 -2.07
CA VAL A 181 1.14 2.62 -2.24
C VAL A 181 0.34 2.63 -0.95
N PHE A 182 -0.94 3.02 -1.03
CA PHE A 182 -1.86 3.13 0.11
C PHE A 182 -2.98 2.12 0.01
#